data_dd65b4ffa5ee3610eae4d010312328fd
#
_entry.id   dd65b4ffa5ee3610eae4d010312328fd
#
_cell.length_a   1.000
_cell.length_b   1.000
_cell.length_c   1.000
_cell.angle_alpha   90.00
_cell.angle_beta   90.00
_cell.angle_gamma   90.00
#
_symmetry.space_group_name_H-M   'P 1'
#
loop_
_entity.id
_entity.type
_entity.pdbx_description
1 polymer ?
#
loop_
_entity_poly.entity_id
_entity_poly.type
_entity_poly.pdbx_seq_one_letter_code
_entity_poly.pdbx_strand_id
1 'polypeptide(L)'
;MNIAIVGATGNVGRKIIEVLHNKKISIDNLYFVASSNSAGSTLKFGDKEIKVENLENFDFSKVNISFFSAGKKISEKYVPLAAKHSVVIDNSSFFRMDPNVPLI
;
A
#
# COMPACT_ATOMS: atom_id res chain seq x y z
N MET A 1 13.35 -4.86 -4.70
CA MET A 1 12.19 -5.07 -3.81
C MET A 1 10.93 -4.53 -4.49
N ASN A 2 9.89 -5.30 -4.48
CA ASN A 2 8.60 -4.90 -5.07
C ASN A 2 7.63 -4.59 -3.93
N ILE A 3 6.97 -3.44 -4.03
CA ILE A 3 6.11 -2.93 -2.95
C ILE A 3 4.72 -2.59 -3.50
N ALA A 4 3.68 -2.99 -2.76
CA ALA A 4 2.32 -2.57 -3.04
C ALA A 4 1.81 -1.67 -1.92
N ILE A 5 1.08 -0.64 -2.26
CA ILE A 5 0.41 0.24 -1.30
C ILE A 5 -1.08 0.15 -1.57
N VAL A 6 -1.78 -0.56 -0.69
CA VAL A 6 -3.23 -0.73 -0.76
C VAL A 6 -3.89 0.44 -0.04
N GLY A 7 -4.79 1.11 -0.72
CA GLY A 7 -5.36 2.36 -0.24
C GLY A 7 -4.50 3.56 -0.58
N ALA A 8 -3.76 3.48 -1.68
CA ALA A 8 -2.80 4.51 -2.09
C ALA A 8 -3.43 5.89 -2.29
N THR A 9 -4.70 5.95 -2.64
CA THR A 9 -5.40 7.21 -2.89
C THR A 9 -5.87 7.92 -1.61
N GLY A 10 -5.86 7.22 -0.48
CA GLY A 10 -6.25 7.82 0.80
C GLY A 10 -5.13 8.64 1.42
N ASN A 11 -5.44 9.36 2.51
CA ASN A 11 -4.48 10.23 3.17
C ASN A 11 -3.27 9.47 3.72
N VAL A 12 -3.50 8.33 4.37
CA VAL A 12 -2.42 7.52 4.92
C VAL A 12 -1.58 6.91 3.80
N GLY A 13 -2.23 6.41 2.75
CA GLY A 13 -1.53 5.86 1.60
C GLY A 13 -0.60 6.86 0.94
N ARG A 14 -1.07 8.09 0.75
CA ARG A 14 -0.26 9.16 0.19
C ARG A 14 0.92 9.51 1.08
N LYS A 15 0.74 9.44 2.39
CA LYS A 15 1.83 9.68 3.34
C LYS A 15 2.89 8.60 3.24
N ILE A 16 2.48 7.36 3.09
CA ILE A 16 3.41 6.24 2.88
C ILE A 16 4.22 6.45 1.61
N ILE A 17 3.55 6.85 0.53
CA ILE A 17 4.21 7.13 -0.75
C ILE A 17 5.28 8.21 -0.56
N GLU A 18 4.95 9.28 0.13
CA GLU A 18 5.87 10.38 0.41
C GLU A 18 7.09 9.90 1.21
N VAL A 19 6.86 9.11 2.26
CA VAL A 19 7.94 8.59 3.10
C VAL A 19 8.87 7.68 2.29
N LEU A 20 8.32 6.81 1.46
CA LEU A 20 9.13 5.92 0.62
C LEU A 20 9.99 6.70 -0.36
N HIS A 21 9.44 7.75 -0.93
CA HIS A 21 10.18 8.61 -1.86
C HIS A 21 11.30 9.37 -1.14
N ASN A 22 10.99 9.95 0.01
CA ASN A 22 11.95 10.76 0.75
C ASN A 22 13.12 9.94 1.31
N LYS A 23 12.87 8.71 1.69
CA LYS A 23 13.91 7.82 2.22
C LYS A 23 14.75 7.16 1.13
N LYS A 24 14.42 7.39 -0.12
CA LYS A 24 15.17 6.86 -1.27
C LYS A 24 15.38 5.35 -1.18
N ILE A 25 14.33 4.64 -0.78
CA ILE A 25 14.36 3.19 -0.69
C ILE A 25 14.49 2.61 -2.09
N SER A 26 15.33 1.60 -2.24
CA SER A 26 15.51 0.92 -3.51
C SER A 26 14.28 0.06 -3.82
N ILE A 27 13.46 0.54 -4.74
CA ILE A 27 12.23 -0.14 -5.16
C ILE A 27 12.33 -0.49 -6.63
N ASP A 28 12.20 -1.77 -6.95
CA ASP A 28 12.23 -2.22 -8.35
C ASP A 28 10.90 -1.95 -9.03
N ASN A 29 9.80 -2.33 -8.36
CA ASN A 29 8.46 -2.07 -8.86
C ASN A 29 7.58 -1.61 -7.72
N LEU A 30 6.85 -0.53 -7.94
CA LEU A 30 5.91 0.02 -6.98
C LEU A 30 4.51 -0.05 -7.57
N TYR A 31 3.60 -0.64 -6.83
CA TYR A 31 2.20 -0.79 -7.24
C TYR A 31 1.31 0.01 -6.30
N PHE A 32 0.45 0.83 -6.88
CA PHE A 32 -0.59 1.52 -6.14
C PHE A 32 -1.89 0.78 -6.37
N VAL A 33 -2.56 0.41 -5.28
CA VAL A 33 -3.76 -0.43 -5.34
C VAL A 33 -4.87 0.24 -4.54
N ALA A 34 -6.05 0.27 -5.10
CA ALA A 34 -7.23 0.87 -4.45
C ALA A 34 -8.50 0.19 -4.92
N SER A 35 -9.63 0.58 -4.34
CA SER A 35 -10.94 0.05 -4.75
C SER A 35 -11.24 0.40 -6.20
N SER A 36 -12.25 -0.26 -6.77
CA SER A 36 -12.68 -0.02 -8.15
C SER A 36 -13.02 1.45 -8.42
N ASN A 37 -13.48 2.17 -7.41
CA ASN A 37 -13.80 3.60 -7.56
C ASN A 37 -12.59 4.46 -7.87
N SER A 38 -11.43 4.07 -7.38
CA SER A 38 -10.18 4.82 -7.56
C SER A 38 -9.27 4.19 -8.62
N ALA A 39 -9.53 2.97 -9.02
CA ALA A 39 -8.72 2.28 -10.03
C ALA A 39 -8.77 3.02 -11.35
N GLY A 40 -7.66 3.04 -12.05
CA GLY A 40 -7.53 3.75 -13.31
C GLY A 40 -6.99 5.16 -13.19
N SER A 41 -7.02 5.75 -12.01
CA SER A 41 -6.36 7.05 -11.78
C SER A 41 -4.84 6.84 -11.70
N THR A 42 -4.09 7.94 -11.72
CA THR A 42 -2.64 7.87 -11.58
C THR A 42 -2.20 8.69 -10.39
N LEU A 43 -1.12 8.24 -9.76
CA LEU A 43 -0.48 8.97 -8.67
C LEU A 43 1.00 9.12 -9.01
N LYS A 44 1.58 10.22 -8.57
CA LYS A 44 3.00 10.48 -8.81
C LYS A 44 3.86 9.87 -7.73
N PHE A 45 4.98 9.30 -8.16
CA PHE A 45 6.05 8.89 -7.26
C PHE A 45 7.34 9.52 -7.79
N GLY A 46 7.72 10.65 -7.19
CA GLY A 46 8.80 11.46 -7.74
C GLY A 46 8.44 11.96 -9.14
N ASP A 47 9.25 11.61 -10.11
CA ASP A 47 9.04 12.01 -11.52
C ASP A 47 8.20 11.01 -12.31
N LYS A 48 7.82 9.89 -11.68
CA LYS A 48 7.07 8.84 -12.36
C LYS A 48 5.59 8.94 -12.06
N GLU A 49 4.78 8.57 -13.03
CA GLU A 49 3.35 8.43 -12.84
C GLU A 49 3.01 6.93 -12.84
N ILE A 50 2.32 6.50 -11.80
CA ILE A 50 1.97 5.09 -11.61
C ILE A 50 0.46 4.96 -11.59
N LYS A 51 -0.07 4.08 -12.44
CA LYS A 51 -1.50 3.85 -12.51
C LYS A 51 -1.97 3.05 -11.31
N VAL A 52 -3.08 3.48 -10.70
CA VAL A 52 -3.70 2.78 -9.59
C VAL A 52 -4.43 1.55 -10.11
N GLU A 53 -4.12 0.39 -9.55
CA GLU A 53 -4.74 -0.87 -9.93
C GLU A 53 -5.91 -1.21 -9.03
N ASN A 54 -6.84 -2.01 -9.56
CA ASN A 54 -8.00 -2.45 -8.81
C ASN A 54 -7.61 -3.57 -7.84
N LEU A 55 -7.92 -3.37 -6.56
CA LEU A 55 -7.61 -4.33 -5.51
C LEU A 55 -8.21 -5.71 -5.77
N GLU A 56 -9.39 -5.76 -6.36
CA GLU A 56 -10.07 -7.03 -6.65
C GLU A 56 -9.29 -7.89 -7.65
N ASN A 57 -8.49 -7.28 -8.49
CA ASN A 57 -7.74 -7.96 -9.54
C ASN A 57 -6.23 -8.01 -9.29
N PHE A 58 -5.78 -7.41 -8.19
CA PHE A 58 -4.34 -7.32 -7.93
C PHE A 58 -3.77 -8.65 -7.47
N ASP A 59 -2.62 -9.01 -8.03
CA ASP A 59 -1.91 -10.24 -7.69
C ASP A 59 -0.80 -9.94 -6.69
N PHE A 60 -1.01 -10.30 -5.43
CA PHE A 60 -0.04 -10.06 -4.36
C PHE A 60 1.24 -10.90 -4.48
N SER A 61 1.26 -11.90 -5.34
CA SER A 61 2.48 -12.66 -5.56
C SER A 61 3.58 -11.86 -6.25
N LYS A 62 3.22 -10.71 -6.80
CA LYS A 62 4.18 -9.82 -7.49
C LYS A 62 5.03 -9.01 -6.53
N VAL A 63 4.66 -8.93 -5.25
CA VAL A 63 5.29 -8.00 -4.32
C VAL A 63 5.91 -8.72 -3.12
N ASN A 64 6.92 -8.06 -2.54
CA ASN A 64 7.61 -8.54 -1.34
C ASN A 64 7.02 -7.93 -0.08
N ILE A 65 6.55 -6.69 -0.17
CA ILE A 65 5.96 -5.95 0.94
C ILE A 65 4.64 -5.34 0.50
N SER A 66 3.61 -5.46 1.34
CA SER A 66 2.32 -4.84 1.10
C SER A 66 1.96 -3.93 2.26
N PHE A 67 1.77 -2.65 1.99
CA PHE A 67 1.28 -1.68 2.97
C PHE A 67 -0.23 -1.57 2.84
N PHE A 68 -0.96 -1.77 3.93
CA PHE A 68 -2.41 -1.63 3.94
C PHE A 68 -2.81 -0.37 4.69
N SER A 69 -3.54 0.50 4.02
CA SER A 69 -4.06 1.75 4.59
C SER A 69 -5.48 2.03 4.14
N ALA A 70 -6.20 1.00 3.73
CA ALA A 70 -7.52 1.14 3.13
C ALA A 70 -8.69 0.94 4.10
N GLY A 71 -8.40 0.78 5.39
CA GLY A 71 -9.41 0.58 6.41
C GLY A 71 -9.56 -0.87 6.83
N LYS A 72 -10.25 -1.05 7.95
CA LYS A 72 -10.36 -2.35 8.61
C LYS A 72 -11.01 -3.42 7.75
N LYS A 73 -12.09 -3.10 7.07
CA LYS A 73 -12.82 -4.09 6.25
C LYS A 73 -11.97 -4.62 5.11
N ILE A 74 -11.23 -3.74 4.46
CA ILE A 74 -10.32 -4.12 3.37
C ILE A 74 -9.18 -4.98 3.93
N SER A 75 -8.62 -4.57 5.05
CA SER A 75 -7.55 -5.32 5.70
C SER A 75 -7.99 -6.72 6.08
N GLU A 76 -9.15 -6.87 6.70
CA GLU A 76 -9.67 -8.18 7.09
C GLU A 76 -9.82 -9.12 5.92
N LYS A 77 -10.22 -8.61 4.77
CA LYS A 77 -10.45 -9.42 3.58
C LYS A 77 -9.15 -9.77 2.84
N TYR A 78 -8.26 -8.80 2.70
CA TYR A 78 -7.11 -8.94 1.80
C TYR A 78 -5.78 -9.21 2.49
N VAL A 79 -5.61 -8.86 3.76
CA VAL A 79 -4.35 -9.14 4.47
C VAL A 79 -4.00 -10.63 4.46
N PRO A 80 -4.95 -11.56 4.71
CA PRO A 80 -4.61 -12.97 4.63
C PRO A 80 -4.10 -13.42 3.27
N LEU A 81 -4.65 -12.84 2.20
CA LEU A 81 -4.19 -13.14 0.84
C LEU A 81 -2.79 -12.58 0.58
N ALA A 82 -2.56 -11.34 0.99
CA ALA A 82 -1.27 -10.70 0.82
C ALA A 82 -0.18 -11.37 1.65
N ALA A 83 -0.51 -11.80 2.85
CA ALA A 83 0.44 -12.43 3.77
C ALA A 83 0.98 -13.77 3.26
N LYS A 84 0.29 -14.40 2.33
CA LYS A 84 0.77 -15.63 1.70
C LYS A 84 1.98 -15.40 0.81
N HIS A 85 2.14 -14.18 0.31
CA HIS A 85 3.15 -13.85 -0.71
C HIS A 85 4.09 -12.75 -0.29
N SER A 86 3.71 -11.94 0.69
CA SER A 86 4.48 -10.74 1.06
C SER A 86 4.46 -10.51 2.56
N VAL A 87 5.38 -9.67 3.02
CA VAL A 87 5.31 -9.12 4.37
C VAL A 87 4.24 -8.04 4.37
N VAL A 88 3.28 -8.14 5.27
CA VAL A 88 2.18 -7.18 5.33
C VAL A 88 2.41 -6.20 6.48
N ILE A 89 2.29 -4.93 6.17
CA ILE A 89 2.32 -3.85 7.16
C ILE A 89 0.96 -3.17 7.10
N ASP A 90 0.14 -3.39 8.13
CA ASP A 90 -1.20 -2.83 8.18
C ASP A 90 -1.19 -1.56 9.02
N ASN A 91 -1.26 -0.42 8.36
CA ASN A 91 -1.27 0.88 9.02
C ASN A 91 -2.67 1.36 9.40
N SER A 92 -3.71 0.67 8.94
CA SER A 92 -5.08 1.12 9.15
C SER A 92 -5.50 1.12 10.61
N SER A 93 -4.91 0.26 11.44
CA SER A 93 -5.22 0.18 12.86
C SER A 93 -4.08 0.59 13.78
N PHE A 94 -2.85 0.68 13.30
CA PHE A 94 -1.70 1.02 14.14
C PHE A 94 -1.84 2.38 14.81
N PHE A 95 -2.27 3.37 14.06
CA PHE A 95 -2.39 4.74 14.59
C PHE A 95 -3.42 4.88 15.69
N ARG A 96 -4.36 3.96 15.76
CA ARG A 96 -5.45 4.03 16.74
C ARG A 96 -5.21 3.16 17.94
N MET A 97 -4.41 2.12 17.82
CA MET A 97 -4.26 1.13 18.87
C MET A 97 -3.22 1.50 19.91
N ASP A 98 -2.08 1.99 19.47
CA ASP A 98 -1.00 2.32 20.39
C ASP A 98 -0.07 3.34 19.76
N PRO A 99 -0.13 4.60 20.23
CA PRO A 99 0.74 5.65 19.71
C PRO A 99 2.23 5.42 20.00
N ASN A 100 2.53 4.51 20.91
CA ASN A 100 3.92 4.20 21.27
C ASN A 100 4.51 3.11 20.40
N VAL A 101 3.70 2.41 19.61
CA VAL A 101 4.20 1.39 18.69
C VAL A 101 4.78 2.08 17.47
N PRO A 102 6.07 1.88 17.18
CA PRO A 102 6.65 2.52 16.01
C PRO A 102 6.06 1.95 14.73
N LEU A 103 5.80 2.84 13.81
CA LEU A 103 5.41 2.48 12.46
C LEU A 103 6.66 2.13 11.67
N ILE A 104 6.74 0.93 11.30
CA ILE A 104 7.88 0.48 10.52
C ILE A 104 7.51 0.38 9.06
#